data_e28e260d4bd69f3f7eae8a75ec669c3d
#
_entry.id   e28e260d4bd69f3f7eae8a75ec669c3d
#
_cell.length_a   1.000
_cell.length_b   1.000
_cell.length_c   1.000
_cell.angle_alpha   90.00
_cell.angle_beta   90.00
_cell.angle_gamma   90.00
#
_symmetry.space_group_name_H-M   'P 1'
#
loop_
_entity.id
_entity.type
_entity.pdbx_description
1 polymer ?
#
loop_
_entity_poly.entity_id
_entity_poly.type
_entity_poly.pdbx_seq_one_letter_code
_entity_poly.pdbx_strand_id
1 'polypeptide(L)'
;MKCIANELYKGKFMSDLAHITNFVQITPAVGTAGQPRAEYFADIAAAGYSVVINLAMADSDHALPNEGNLVASLGMTYIHMPVDFQTPRPTDVARFIGLMRSLDSESGDSKIFVHCVVNFRVSAFMYHYLKLAKGYTDEDARSPMFEKWAPYMDDVWANLLTWTQEDISG
;
A
#
# COMPACT_ATOMS: atom_id res chain seq x y z
N MET A 1 -2.58 -8.91 28.57
CA MET A 1 -1.29 -9.37 28.02
C MET A 1 -1.11 -8.76 26.63
N LYS A 2 -0.64 -7.50 26.58
CA LYS A 2 -0.43 -6.73 25.34
C LYS A 2 1.07 -6.62 25.07
N CYS A 3 1.47 -6.79 23.80
CA CYS A 3 2.66 -6.18 23.19
C CYS A 3 4.06 -6.64 23.65
N ILE A 4 4.40 -7.91 23.48
CA ILE A 4 5.83 -8.28 23.38
C ILE A 4 6.18 -8.81 21.96
N ALA A 5 5.19 -9.26 21.20
CA ALA A 5 5.42 -9.75 19.83
C ALA A 5 5.69 -8.62 18.81
N ASN A 6 5.27 -7.37 19.10
CA ASN A 6 5.34 -6.28 18.14
C ASN A 6 6.73 -5.61 18.04
N GLU A 7 7.56 -5.71 19.07
CA GLU A 7 8.90 -5.09 19.05
C GLU A 7 9.98 -5.99 18.42
N LEU A 8 9.84 -7.29 18.53
CA LEU A 8 10.79 -8.24 17.93
C LEU A 8 10.64 -8.33 16.40
N TYR A 9 9.43 -8.06 15.87
CA TYR A 9 9.20 -8.01 14.42
C TYR A 9 9.68 -6.71 13.77
N LYS A 10 9.61 -5.57 14.47
CA LYS A 10 10.06 -4.27 13.96
C LYS A 10 11.56 -4.20 13.67
N GLY A 11 12.40 -4.98 14.34
CA GLY A 11 13.85 -4.87 14.24
C GLY A 11 14.49 -5.62 13.06
N LYS A 12 13.87 -6.67 12.55
CA LYS A 12 14.54 -7.59 11.61
C LYS A 12 14.10 -7.43 10.15
N PHE A 13 12.93 -6.88 9.89
CA PHE A 13 12.37 -6.72 8.52
C PHE A 13 12.33 -5.27 8.01
N MET A 14 12.45 -4.28 8.89
CA MET A 14 12.44 -2.86 8.48
C MET A 14 13.75 -2.39 7.86
N SER A 15 14.87 -3.09 8.08
CA SER A 15 16.18 -2.67 7.55
C SER A 15 16.35 -2.98 6.06
N ASP A 16 15.75 -4.05 5.57
CA ASP A 16 16.05 -4.56 4.23
C ASP A 16 15.37 -3.78 3.09
N LEU A 17 14.25 -3.09 3.34
CA LEU A 17 13.52 -2.29 2.35
C LEU A 17 13.49 -0.78 2.63
N ALA A 18 14.20 -0.31 3.66
CA ALA A 18 14.25 1.11 4.03
C ALA A 18 14.85 2.03 2.94
N HIS A 19 15.59 1.46 1.99
CA HIS A 19 16.12 2.17 0.83
C HIS A 19 15.07 2.46 -0.26
N ILE A 20 13.89 1.82 -0.20
CA ILE A 20 12.79 2.10 -1.10
C ILE A 20 12.07 3.36 -0.64
N THR A 21 11.78 4.24 -1.58
CA THR A 21 11.15 5.54 -1.30
C THR A 21 9.93 5.41 -0.41
N ASN A 22 9.96 6.06 0.74
CA ASN A 22 8.82 6.12 1.68
C ASN A 22 8.25 4.75 2.07
N PHE A 23 9.09 3.74 2.19
CA PHE A 23 8.67 2.42 2.64
C PHE A 23 8.09 2.47 4.07
N VAL A 24 6.92 1.85 4.27
CA VAL A 24 6.27 1.66 5.57
C VAL A 24 5.77 0.23 5.68
N GLN A 25 6.17 -0.48 6.72
CA GLN A 25 5.58 -1.76 7.08
C GLN A 25 4.28 -1.51 7.83
N ILE A 26 3.14 -1.78 7.20
CA ILE A 26 1.80 -1.56 7.78
C ILE A 26 1.41 -2.68 8.73
N THR A 27 1.55 -3.93 8.28
CA THR A 27 1.34 -5.14 9.06
C THR A 27 2.48 -6.12 8.76
N PRO A 28 2.66 -7.23 9.48
CA PRO A 28 3.65 -8.23 9.10
C PRO A 28 3.51 -8.75 7.67
N ALA A 29 2.30 -8.72 7.11
CA ALA A 29 1.98 -9.19 5.77
C ALA A 29 1.90 -8.09 4.71
N VAL A 30 1.83 -6.80 5.09
CA VAL A 30 1.60 -5.71 4.15
C VAL A 30 2.64 -4.61 4.31
N GLY A 31 3.39 -4.36 3.24
CA GLY A 31 4.30 -3.23 3.10
C GLY A 31 3.80 -2.23 2.05
N THR A 32 4.07 -0.94 2.26
CA THR A 32 3.70 0.12 1.32
C THR A 32 4.92 0.99 0.99
N ALA A 33 4.96 1.57 -0.21
CA ALA A 33 6.07 2.43 -0.62
C ALA A 33 5.69 3.40 -1.76
N GLY A 34 6.62 4.28 -2.10
CA GLY A 34 6.67 4.93 -3.39
C GLY A 34 7.19 3.98 -4.47
N GLN A 35 7.37 4.49 -5.70
CA GLN A 35 7.85 3.68 -6.83
C GLN A 35 9.22 3.08 -6.54
N PRO A 36 9.35 1.74 -6.49
CA PRO A 36 10.67 1.10 -6.40
C PRO A 36 11.44 1.27 -7.70
N ARG A 37 12.76 1.36 -7.63
CA ARG A 37 13.62 1.19 -8.80
C ARG A 37 13.60 -0.28 -9.25
N ALA A 38 13.93 -0.53 -10.51
CA ALA A 38 13.91 -1.89 -11.06
C ALA A 38 14.73 -2.90 -10.26
N GLU A 39 15.92 -2.51 -9.80
CA GLU A 39 16.82 -3.35 -9.00
C GLU A 39 16.25 -3.73 -7.62
N TYR A 40 15.34 -2.92 -7.05
CA TYR A 40 14.78 -3.17 -5.71
C TYR A 40 13.69 -4.23 -5.68
N PHE A 41 13.12 -4.62 -6.82
CA PHE A 41 12.14 -5.71 -6.86
C PHE A 41 12.71 -7.06 -6.45
N ALA A 42 14.01 -7.29 -6.67
CA ALA A 42 14.69 -8.47 -6.15
C ALA A 42 14.72 -8.48 -4.62
N ASP A 43 14.92 -7.33 -3.97
CA ASP A 43 14.90 -7.21 -2.51
C ASP A 43 13.48 -7.43 -1.95
N ILE A 44 12.46 -6.91 -2.65
CA ILE A 44 11.04 -7.13 -2.32
C ILE A 44 10.71 -8.63 -2.35
N ALA A 45 11.12 -9.34 -3.41
CA ALA A 45 10.95 -10.78 -3.51
C ALA A 45 11.71 -11.54 -2.41
N ALA A 46 12.97 -11.15 -2.14
CA ALA A 46 13.80 -11.75 -1.08
C ALA A 46 13.23 -11.52 0.32
N ALA A 47 12.52 -10.41 0.55
CA ALA A 47 11.79 -10.13 1.79
C ALA A 47 10.50 -10.96 1.95
N GLY A 48 10.18 -11.83 0.98
CA GLY A 48 9.07 -12.78 1.01
C GLY A 48 7.75 -12.22 0.51
N TYR A 49 7.73 -11.07 -0.14
CA TYR A 49 6.53 -10.58 -0.81
C TYR A 49 6.20 -11.44 -2.01
N SER A 50 4.94 -11.81 -2.14
CA SER A 50 4.44 -12.66 -3.24
C SER A 50 3.50 -11.93 -4.19
N VAL A 51 3.00 -10.77 -3.79
CA VAL A 51 2.10 -9.93 -4.57
C VAL A 51 2.59 -8.49 -4.55
N VAL A 52 2.64 -7.86 -5.72
CA VAL A 52 2.90 -6.42 -5.89
C VAL A 52 1.67 -5.75 -6.49
N ILE A 53 1.15 -4.73 -5.83
CA ILE A 53 0.03 -3.90 -6.32
C ILE A 53 0.56 -2.50 -6.62
N ASN A 54 0.35 -2.03 -7.84
CA ASN A 54 0.71 -0.70 -8.28
C ASN A 54 -0.54 0.16 -8.48
N LEU A 55 -0.68 1.26 -7.72
CA LEU A 55 -1.78 2.22 -7.86
C LEU A 55 -1.40 3.45 -8.70
N ALA A 56 -0.16 3.57 -9.18
CA ALA A 56 0.25 4.68 -10.01
C ALA A 56 -0.30 4.55 -11.44
N MET A 57 -0.49 5.69 -12.10
CA MET A 57 -0.77 5.70 -13.54
C MET A 57 0.47 5.22 -14.32
N ALA A 58 0.25 4.63 -15.49
CA ALA A 58 1.33 4.08 -16.31
C ALA A 58 2.31 5.16 -16.83
N ASP A 59 1.87 6.40 -16.88
CA ASP A 59 2.64 7.59 -17.30
C ASP A 59 3.10 8.46 -16.11
N SER A 60 2.99 7.94 -14.88
CA SER A 60 3.46 8.64 -13.68
C SER A 60 4.98 8.78 -13.67
N ASP A 61 5.47 9.76 -12.92
CA ASP A 61 6.90 9.94 -12.69
C ASP A 61 7.55 8.64 -12.18
N HIS A 62 8.69 8.30 -12.75
CA HIS A 62 9.47 7.10 -12.45
C HIS A 62 8.77 5.76 -12.73
N ALA A 63 7.61 5.74 -13.42
CA ALA A 63 6.96 4.50 -13.84
C ALA A 63 7.92 3.62 -14.67
N LEU A 64 7.90 2.31 -14.39
CA LEU A 64 8.71 1.35 -15.12
C LEU A 64 7.88 0.74 -16.27
N PRO A 65 8.30 0.88 -17.54
CA PRO A 65 7.49 0.43 -18.68
C PRO A 65 7.14 -1.06 -18.67
N ASN A 66 8.00 -1.89 -18.08
CA ASN A 66 7.86 -3.35 -18.04
C ASN A 66 7.78 -3.90 -16.61
N GLU A 67 7.24 -3.14 -15.66
CA GLU A 67 7.20 -3.52 -14.25
C GLU A 67 6.54 -4.89 -14.03
N GLY A 68 5.40 -5.14 -14.68
CA GLY A 68 4.70 -6.41 -14.57
C GLY A 68 5.54 -7.61 -15.00
N ASN A 69 6.29 -7.49 -16.10
CA ASN A 69 7.20 -8.54 -16.55
C ASN A 69 8.36 -8.75 -15.58
N LEU A 70 8.92 -7.66 -15.03
CA LEU A 70 9.97 -7.73 -14.03
C LEU A 70 9.49 -8.45 -12.76
N VAL A 71 8.34 -8.04 -12.21
CA VAL A 71 7.74 -8.63 -11.01
C VAL A 71 7.45 -10.13 -11.22
N ALA A 72 6.85 -10.49 -12.37
CA ALA A 72 6.56 -11.88 -12.71
C ALA A 72 7.84 -12.72 -12.87
N SER A 73 8.90 -12.17 -13.45
CA SER A 73 10.20 -12.86 -13.59
C SER A 73 10.86 -13.22 -12.25
N LEU A 74 10.49 -12.51 -11.19
CA LEU A 74 10.95 -12.75 -9.81
C LEU A 74 10.01 -13.68 -9.02
N GLY A 75 9.02 -14.29 -9.69
CA GLY A 75 8.07 -15.22 -9.08
C GLY A 75 6.93 -14.59 -8.29
N MET A 76 6.75 -13.27 -8.40
CA MET A 76 5.66 -12.55 -7.74
C MET A 76 4.48 -12.30 -8.70
N THR A 77 3.28 -12.16 -8.13
CA THR A 77 2.09 -11.71 -8.89
C THR A 77 2.09 -10.19 -8.98
N TYR A 78 1.85 -9.65 -10.16
CA TYR A 78 1.69 -8.20 -10.37
C TYR A 78 0.24 -7.83 -10.65
N ILE A 79 -0.25 -6.84 -9.93
CA ILE A 79 -1.60 -6.28 -10.12
C ILE A 79 -1.46 -4.76 -10.33
N HIS A 80 -1.81 -4.29 -11.52
CA HIS A 80 -1.87 -2.87 -11.81
C HIS A 80 -3.30 -2.38 -11.69
N MET A 81 -3.56 -1.53 -10.71
CA MET A 81 -4.85 -0.88 -10.48
C MET A 81 -4.65 0.64 -10.50
N PRO A 82 -4.54 1.27 -11.68
CA PRO A 82 -4.22 2.68 -11.77
C PRO A 82 -5.34 3.55 -11.18
N VAL A 83 -4.98 4.47 -10.31
CA VAL A 83 -5.87 5.46 -9.71
C VAL A 83 -5.37 6.84 -10.09
N ASP A 84 -6.22 7.62 -10.75
CA ASP A 84 -5.91 9.01 -11.11
C ASP A 84 -5.77 9.85 -9.83
N PHE A 85 -4.62 10.52 -9.69
CA PHE A 85 -4.34 11.33 -8.51
C PHE A 85 -5.23 12.58 -8.42
N GLN A 86 -5.69 13.10 -9.56
CA GLN A 86 -6.54 14.30 -9.62
C GLN A 86 -8.02 13.99 -9.36
N THR A 87 -8.46 12.78 -9.69
CA THR A 87 -9.87 12.38 -9.64
C THR A 87 -10.06 10.97 -9.08
N PRO A 88 -9.58 10.67 -7.85
CA PRO A 88 -9.84 9.38 -7.22
C PRO A 88 -11.34 9.21 -6.96
N ARG A 89 -11.86 8.00 -7.14
CA ARG A 89 -13.30 7.71 -7.04
C ARG A 89 -13.59 6.76 -5.87
N PRO A 90 -14.80 6.84 -5.26
CA PRO A 90 -15.23 5.87 -4.26
C PRO A 90 -15.14 4.42 -4.75
N THR A 91 -15.47 4.19 -6.03
CA THR A 91 -15.36 2.85 -6.66
C THR A 91 -13.93 2.33 -6.74
N ASP A 92 -12.93 3.21 -6.81
CA ASP A 92 -11.52 2.79 -6.79
C ASP A 92 -11.13 2.30 -5.39
N VAL A 93 -11.60 3.00 -4.34
CA VAL A 93 -11.41 2.57 -2.95
C VAL A 93 -12.14 1.24 -2.70
N ALA A 94 -13.38 1.09 -3.17
CA ALA A 94 -14.14 -0.16 -3.05
C ALA A 94 -13.42 -1.35 -3.69
N ARG A 95 -12.88 -1.17 -4.91
CA ARG A 95 -12.10 -2.19 -5.62
C ARG A 95 -10.83 -2.55 -4.86
N PHE A 96 -10.12 -1.57 -4.34
CA PHE A 96 -8.91 -1.80 -3.54
C PHE A 96 -9.23 -2.61 -2.28
N ILE A 97 -10.28 -2.24 -1.55
CA ILE A 97 -10.72 -2.98 -0.35
C ILE A 97 -11.08 -4.43 -0.72
N GLY A 98 -11.82 -4.64 -1.81
CA GLY A 98 -12.17 -5.97 -2.31
C GLY A 98 -10.94 -6.81 -2.66
N LEU A 99 -9.98 -6.20 -3.36
CA LEU A 99 -8.71 -6.83 -3.71
C LEU A 99 -7.91 -7.21 -2.46
N MET A 100 -7.72 -6.28 -1.54
CA MET A 100 -7.00 -6.54 -0.30
C MET A 100 -7.65 -7.65 0.54
N ARG A 101 -8.99 -7.67 0.64
CA ARG A 101 -9.71 -8.76 1.33
C ARG A 101 -9.46 -10.13 0.71
N SER A 102 -9.31 -10.20 -0.61
CA SER A 102 -9.05 -11.47 -1.30
C SER A 102 -7.62 -11.97 -1.13
N LEU A 103 -6.67 -11.07 -0.91
CA LEU A 103 -5.23 -11.37 -0.85
C LEU A 103 -4.71 -11.48 0.59
N ASP A 104 -5.19 -10.63 1.49
CA ASP A 104 -4.82 -10.58 2.91
C ASP A 104 -5.68 -11.57 3.70
N SER A 105 -5.54 -12.86 3.39
CA SER A 105 -6.26 -13.93 4.07
C SER A 105 -5.72 -14.14 5.49
N GLU A 106 -6.58 -14.61 6.38
CA GLU A 106 -6.21 -14.94 7.77
C GLU A 106 -5.12 -16.03 7.87
N SER A 107 -4.94 -16.83 6.80
CA SER A 107 -3.87 -17.83 6.72
C SER A 107 -2.47 -17.21 6.63
N GLY A 108 -2.36 -15.93 6.26
CA GLY A 108 -1.07 -15.23 6.17
C GLY A 108 -0.14 -15.74 5.08
N ASP A 109 -0.68 -16.49 4.10
CA ASP A 109 0.11 -17.14 3.06
C ASP A 109 0.70 -16.16 2.03
N SER A 110 0.18 -14.93 1.99
CA SER A 110 0.64 -13.93 1.03
C SER A 110 1.17 -12.69 1.74
N LYS A 111 2.38 -12.25 1.37
CA LYS A 111 2.87 -10.91 1.70
C LYS A 111 2.62 -9.99 0.52
N ILE A 112 2.03 -8.85 0.79
CA ILE A 112 1.54 -7.90 -0.20
C ILE A 112 2.36 -6.61 -0.13
N PHE A 113 2.98 -6.24 -1.25
CA PHE A 113 3.67 -4.97 -1.40
C PHE A 113 2.81 -4.04 -2.25
N VAL A 114 2.42 -2.89 -1.70
CA VAL A 114 1.58 -1.90 -2.40
C VAL A 114 2.37 -0.63 -2.62
N HIS A 115 2.42 -0.14 -3.86
CA HIS A 115 3.12 1.10 -4.14
C HIS A 115 2.35 2.05 -5.07
N CYS A 116 2.79 3.28 -5.11
CA CYS A 116 2.47 4.28 -6.12
C CYS A 116 3.72 5.13 -6.38
N VAL A 117 3.61 6.42 -6.65
CA VAL A 117 4.78 7.29 -6.91
C VAL A 117 5.57 7.58 -5.61
N VAL A 118 4.88 8.08 -4.57
CA VAL A 118 5.51 8.53 -3.31
C VAL A 118 4.83 8.01 -2.04
N ASN A 119 4.01 6.97 -2.13
CA ASN A 119 3.23 6.35 -1.05
C ASN A 119 2.06 7.20 -0.49
N PHE A 120 1.70 8.32 -1.07
CA PHE A 120 0.56 9.13 -0.59
C PHE A 120 -0.78 8.47 -0.93
N ARG A 121 -1.01 8.18 -2.20
CA ARG A 121 -2.21 7.49 -2.72
C ARG A 121 -2.44 6.16 -2.01
N VAL A 122 -1.41 5.34 -1.89
CA VAL A 122 -1.46 4.07 -1.17
C VAL A 122 -1.87 4.27 0.28
N SER A 123 -1.29 5.25 0.97
CA SER A 123 -1.61 5.52 2.37
C SER A 123 -3.08 5.85 2.59
N ALA A 124 -3.70 6.62 1.70
CA ALA A 124 -5.13 6.94 1.79
C ALA A 124 -6.02 5.70 1.53
N PHE A 125 -5.66 4.87 0.57
CA PHE A 125 -6.39 3.64 0.27
C PHE A 125 -6.24 2.59 1.38
N MET A 126 -5.03 2.44 1.92
CA MET A 126 -4.78 1.58 3.08
C MET A 126 -5.54 2.05 4.32
N TYR A 127 -5.65 3.36 4.55
CA TYR A 127 -6.44 3.92 5.63
C TYR A 127 -7.89 3.43 5.58
N HIS A 128 -8.55 3.50 4.43
CA HIS A 128 -9.90 2.98 4.26
C HIS A 128 -9.98 1.46 4.44
N TYR A 129 -9.03 0.72 3.90
CA TYR A 129 -8.99 -0.73 4.08
C TYR A 129 -8.87 -1.11 5.56
N LEU A 130 -7.96 -0.49 6.30
CA LEU A 130 -7.75 -0.77 7.72
C LEU A 130 -8.98 -0.40 8.56
N LYS A 131 -9.61 0.75 8.28
CA LYS A 131 -10.85 1.16 8.98
C LYS A 131 -12.04 0.28 8.65
N LEU A 132 -12.34 0.13 7.38
CA LEU A 132 -13.62 -0.42 6.92
C LEU A 132 -13.60 -1.96 6.80
N ALA A 133 -12.44 -2.54 6.58
CA ALA A 133 -12.32 -4.00 6.45
C ALA A 133 -11.71 -4.67 7.68
N LYS A 134 -10.79 -4.00 8.38
CA LYS A 134 -10.09 -4.56 9.53
C LYS A 134 -10.57 -4.01 10.87
N GLY A 135 -11.41 -2.99 10.89
CA GLY A 135 -11.99 -2.40 12.11
C GLY A 135 -11.00 -1.58 12.95
N TYR A 136 -9.94 -1.05 12.33
CA TYR A 136 -8.98 -0.17 13.00
C TYR A 136 -9.66 1.16 13.38
N THR A 137 -9.19 1.77 14.46
CA THR A 137 -9.57 3.15 14.80
C THR A 137 -9.03 4.12 13.75
N ASP A 138 -9.52 5.34 13.74
CA ASP A 138 -9.04 6.40 12.84
C ASP A 138 -7.54 6.65 13.04
N GLU A 139 -7.08 6.66 14.28
CA GLU A 139 -5.68 6.86 14.65
C GLU A 139 -4.80 5.68 14.21
N ASP A 140 -5.22 4.44 14.51
CA ASP A 140 -4.44 3.24 14.18
C ASP A 140 -4.36 2.95 12.67
N ALA A 141 -5.34 3.42 11.89
CA ALA A 141 -5.36 3.28 10.44
C ALA A 141 -4.42 4.25 9.72
N ARG A 142 -3.96 5.31 10.41
CA ARG A 142 -3.06 6.31 9.82
C ARG A 142 -1.62 5.82 9.80
N SER A 143 -1.03 5.76 8.61
CA SER A 143 0.40 5.51 8.47
C SER A 143 1.22 6.77 8.78
N PRO A 144 2.52 6.66 9.12
CA PRO A 144 3.42 7.82 9.29
C PRO A 144 3.48 8.74 8.07
N MET A 145 3.07 8.26 6.90
CA MET A 145 3.04 9.05 5.67
C MET A 145 2.09 10.24 5.73
N PHE A 146 1.05 10.18 6.58
CA PHE A 146 0.11 11.30 6.73
C PHE A 146 0.77 12.56 7.28
N GLU A 147 1.72 12.43 8.21
CA GLU A 147 2.50 13.56 8.71
C GLU A 147 3.34 14.20 7.60
N LYS A 148 3.98 13.36 6.78
CA LYS A 148 4.79 13.80 5.66
C LYS A 148 3.97 14.43 4.54
N TRP A 149 2.75 13.95 4.34
CA TRP A 149 1.85 14.41 3.30
C TRP A 149 1.04 15.65 3.69
N ALA A 150 0.72 15.83 4.97
CA ALA A 150 -0.15 16.90 5.46
C ALA A 150 0.14 18.31 4.88
N PRO A 151 1.41 18.75 4.72
CA PRO A 151 1.70 20.05 4.13
C PRO A 151 1.35 20.20 2.66
N TYR A 152 1.13 19.09 1.95
CA TYR A 152 0.93 19.02 0.49
C TYR A 152 -0.42 18.41 0.09
N MET A 153 -1.21 17.98 1.09
CA MET A 153 -2.51 17.35 0.83
C MET A 153 -3.51 18.40 0.35
N ASP A 154 -4.06 18.18 -0.82
CA ASP A 154 -5.13 19.01 -1.37
C ASP A 154 -6.53 18.61 -0.87
N ASP A 155 -7.53 19.42 -1.23
CA ASP A 155 -8.92 19.21 -0.80
C ASP A 155 -9.52 17.91 -1.35
N VAL A 156 -9.06 17.42 -2.50
CA VAL A 156 -9.55 16.17 -3.09
C VAL A 156 -9.21 14.99 -2.18
N TRP A 157 -7.96 14.90 -1.75
CA TRP A 157 -7.49 13.83 -0.87
C TRP A 157 -7.97 14.01 0.57
N ALA A 158 -8.03 15.25 1.06
CA ALA A 158 -8.63 15.53 2.37
C ALA A 158 -10.10 15.09 2.42
N ASN A 159 -10.87 15.35 1.36
CA ASN A 159 -12.25 14.89 1.24
C ASN A 159 -12.33 13.36 1.14
N LEU A 160 -11.46 12.71 0.36
CA LEU A 160 -11.42 11.24 0.25
C LEU A 160 -11.29 10.58 1.62
N LEU A 161 -10.48 11.12 2.51
CA LEU A 161 -10.29 10.56 3.86
C LEU A 161 -11.54 10.65 4.74
N THR A 162 -12.53 11.49 4.38
CA THR A 162 -13.81 11.59 5.11
C THR A 162 -14.85 10.57 4.65
N TRP A 163 -14.65 9.88 3.54
CA TRP A 163 -15.64 8.96 2.99
C TRP A 163 -15.97 7.83 3.97
N THR A 164 -17.27 7.56 4.07
CA THR A 164 -17.84 6.49 4.88
C THR A 164 -17.98 5.20 4.08
N GLN A 165 -18.38 4.12 4.74
CA GLN A 165 -18.73 2.87 4.05
C GLN A 165 -19.86 3.08 3.03
N GLU A 166 -20.84 3.96 3.34
CA GLU A 166 -21.95 4.27 2.44
C GLU A 166 -21.47 4.98 1.18
N ASP A 167 -20.59 5.98 1.33
CA ASP A 167 -19.99 6.71 0.19
C ASP A 167 -19.23 5.77 -0.76
N ILE A 168 -18.55 4.76 -0.20
CA ILE A 168 -17.70 3.83 -0.95
C ILE A 168 -18.51 2.71 -1.60
N SER A 169 -19.61 2.29 -0.97
CA SER A 169 -20.44 1.17 -1.46
C SER A 169 -21.41 1.58 -2.58
N GLY A 170 -21.70 2.87 -2.74
CA GLY A 170 -22.49 3.48 -3.82
C GLY A 170 -23.93 3.02 -3.85
#